data_95eec46ead47b257318d4c6e645528a1
#
_entry.id   95eec46ead47b257318d4c6e645528a1
#
_cell.length_a   1.000
_cell.length_b   1.000
_cell.length_c   1.000
_cell.angle_alpha   90.00
_cell.angle_beta   90.00
_cell.angle_gamma   90.00
#
_symmetry.space_group_name_H-M   'P 1'
#
loop_
_entity.id
_entity.type
_entity.pdbx_description
1 polymer ?
#
loop_
_entity_poly.entity_id
_entity_poly.type
_entity_poly.pdbx_seq_one_letter_code
_entity_poly.pdbx_strand_id
1 'polypeptide(L)'
;MPTNLGNRVLPCLLVTDMRRSLDFYLEVLGFTQTGYYPIESEPVRTEVRRDGVAIILYTESIHGTDQQPAFTGAIYIFPERIEQLANELRGRVPFAWGPEDTDFGMREFAIRDPDGYTLVFAERARISEKQ
;
A
#
# COMPACT_ATOMS: atom_id res chain seq x y z
N MET A 1 23.96 -24.23 2.56
CA MET A 1 23.45 -23.03 1.87
C MET A 1 22.08 -22.69 2.38
N PRO A 2 21.81 -21.43 2.70
CA PRO A 2 20.46 -21.06 3.10
C PRO A 2 19.49 -21.20 1.95
N THR A 3 18.26 -21.47 2.30
CA THR A 3 17.19 -21.58 1.31
C THR A 3 16.85 -20.18 0.77
N ASN A 4 16.57 -20.12 -0.51
CA ASN A 4 16.14 -18.86 -1.12
C ASN A 4 14.75 -18.52 -0.62
N LEU A 5 14.55 -17.26 -0.20
CA LEU A 5 13.29 -16.82 0.36
C LEU A 5 12.28 -16.35 -0.69
N GLY A 6 12.65 -16.42 -1.96
CA GLY A 6 11.80 -15.87 -3.00
C GLY A 6 11.93 -14.37 -3.09
N ASN A 7 10.99 -13.74 -3.75
CA ASN A 7 11.10 -12.31 -4.00
C ASN A 7 9.83 -11.55 -3.64
N ARG A 8 9.01 -12.10 -2.74
CA ARG A 8 7.76 -11.44 -2.39
C ARG A 8 7.66 -11.22 -0.90
N VAL A 9 7.22 -10.04 -0.53
CA VAL A 9 6.87 -9.68 0.83
C VAL A 9 5.52 -8.99 0.73
N LEU A 10 4.57 -9.40 1.55
CA LEU A 10 3.24 -8.79 1.55
C LEU A 10 2.98 -8.14 2.88
N PRO A 11 2.67 -6.85 2.91
CA PRO A 11 2.15 -6.25 4.12
C PRO A 11 0.80 -6.88 4.46
N CYS A 12 0.55 -7.04 5.74
CA CYS A 12 -0.71 -7.59 6.23
C CYS A 12 -1.23 -6.58 7.26
N LEU A 13 -2.30 -5.89 6.92
CA LEU A 13 -2.73 -4.71 7.66
C LEU A 13 -4.10 -4.92 8.28
N LEU A 14 -4.18 -4.65 9.58
CA LEU A 14 -5.44 -4.68 10.29
C LEU A 14 -6.26 -3.45 9.89
N VAL A 15 -7.51 -3.66 9.48
CA VAL A 15 -8.40 -2.58 9.10
C VAL A 15 -9.63 -2.62 9.99
N THR A 16 -10.23 -1.47 10.22
CA THR A 16 -11.39 -1.38 11.11
C THR A 16 -12.69 -1.64 10.37
N ASP A 17 -12.72 -1.40 9.08
CA ASP A 17 -13.94 -1.51 8.27
C ASP A 17 -13.53 -2.02 6.90
N MET A 18 -13.76 -3.31 6.67
CA MET A 18 -13.31 -3.93 5.42
C MET A 18 -13.93 -3.26 4.19
N ARG A 19 -15.21 -2.92 4.25
CA ARG A 19 -15.86 -2.29 3.12
C ARG A 19 -15.21 -0.96 2.77
N ARG A 20 -14.94 -0.15 3.78
CA ARG A 20 -14.30 1.14 3.54
C ARG A 20 -12.90 0.97 2.97
N SER A 21 -12.16 0.01 3.50
CA SER A 21 -10.81 -0.23 2.99
C SER A 21 -10.84 -0.75 1.58
N LEU A 22 -11.75 -1.69 1.27
CA LEU A 22 -11.86 -2.20 -0.09
C LEU A 22 -12.26 -1.11 -1.07
N ASP A 23 -13.20 -0.25 -0.68
CA ASP A 23 -13.56 0.86 -1.57
C ASP A 23 -12.34 1.72 -1.88
N PHE A 24 -11.52 1.97 -0.88
CA PHE A 24 -10.33 2.79 -1.09
C PHE A 24 -9.33 2.09 -2.01
N TYR A 25 -9.00 0.84 -1.70
CA TYR A 25 -7.97 0.17 -2.50
C TYR A 25 -8.45 -0.15 -3.91
N LEU A 26 -9.71 -0.54 -4.05
CA LEU A 26 -10.21 -0.92 -5.37
C LEU A 26 -10.61 0.29 -6.19
N GLU A 27 -11.37 1.22 -5.60
CA GLU A 27 -11.92 2.32 -6.38
C GLU A 27 -10.96 3.49 -6.52
N VAL A 28 -10.22 3.82 -5.46
CA VAL A 28 -9.32 4.96 -5.52
C VAL A 28 -7.97 4.55 -6.07
N LEU A 29 -7.39 3.45 -5.57
CA LEU A 29 -6.05 3.07 -5.96
C LEU A 29 -5.99 2.08 -7.10
N GLY A 30 -7.12 1.56 -7.56
CA GLY A 30 -7.13 0.69 -8.74
C GLY A 30 -6.62 -0.71 -8.52
N PHE A 31 -6.62 -1.19 -7.29
CA PHE A 31 -6.28 -2.58 -7.02
C PHE A 31 -7.44 -3.48 -7.39
N THR A 32 -7.16 -4.76 -7.53
CA THR A 32 -8.20 -5.78 -7.67
C THR A 32 -8.12 -6.71 -6.48
N GLN A 33 -9.26 -7.27 -6.14
CA GLN A 33 -9.36 -8.22 -5.05
C GLN A 33 -9.02 -9.60 -5.59
N THR A 34 -7.97 -10.23 -5.05
CA THR A 34 -7.45 -11.47 -5.61
C THR A 34 -7.70 -12.69 -4.72
N GLY A 35 -8.11 -12.50 -3.48
CA GLY A 35 -8.45 -13.60 -2.61
C GLY A 35 -9.19 -13.07 -1.42
N TYR A 36 -10.08 -13.88 -0.85
CA TYR A 36 -10.82 -13.42 0.30
C TYR A 36 -11.38 -14.61 1.06
N TYR A 37 -11.58 -14.38 2.35
CA TYR A 37 -12.10 -15.39 3.25
C TYR A 37 -12.99 -14.70 4.29
N PRO A 38 -14.16 -15.20 4.60
CA PRO A 38 -14.81 -16.33 3.94
C PRO A 38 -15.40 -15.93 2.58
N ILE A 39 -15.70 -16.92 1.77
CA ILE A 39 -16.19 -16.69 0.41
C ILE A 39 -17.65 -16.28 0.41
N GLU A 40 -18.42 -16.77 1.36
CA GLU A 40 -19.88 -16.68 1.32
C GLU A 40 -20.43 -15.52 2.12
N SER A 41 -19.59 -14.68 2.68
CA SER A 41 -20.06 -13.55 3.47
C SER A 41 -19.02 -12.43 3.33
N GLU A 42 -19.26 -11.34 4.05
CA GLU A 42 -18.31 -10.24 4.02
C GLU A 42 -16.94 -10.76 4.46
N PRO A 43 -15.89 -10.52 3.69
CA PRO A 43 -14.60 -11.10 4.05
C PRO A 43 -14.01 -10.45 5.30
N VAL A 44 -13.35 -11.29 6.10
CA VAL A 44 -12.56 -10.80 7.22
C VAL A 44 -11.08 -10.77 6.87
N ARG A 45 -10.71 -11.31 5.72
CA ARG A 45 -9.36 -11.31 5.21
C ARG A 45 -9.41 -11.30 3.70
N THR A 46 -8.63 -10.47 3.06
CA THR A 46 -8.62 -10.41 1.61
C THR A 46 -7.25 -9.92 1.15
N GLU A 47 -6.91 -10.26 -0.07
CA GLU A 47 -5.71 -9.73 -0.70
C GLU A 47 -6.14 -8.81 -1.82
N VAL A 48 -5.48 -7.67 -1.92
CA VAL A 48 -5.69 -6.73 -3.02
C VAL A 48 -4.36 -6.59 -3.75
N ARG A 49 -4.42 -6.43 -5.07
CA ARG A 49 -3.22 -6.42 -5.90
C ARG A 49 -3.37 -5.43 -7.04
N ARG A 50 -2.31 -4.72 -7.30
CA ARG A 50 -2.19 -3.91 -8.50
C ARG A 50 -0.79 -4.10 -9.03
N ASP A 51 -0.69 -4.63 -10.24
CA ASP A 51 0.60 -4.94 -10.85
C ASP A 51 1.41 -5.84 -9.91
N GLY A 52 2.60 -5.48 -9.56
CA GLY A 52 3.43 -6.28 -8.69
C GLY A 52 3.23 -6.04 -7.20
N VAL A 53 2.27 -5.22 -6.84
CA VAL A 53 2.05 -4.85 -5.44
C VAL A 53 0.85 -5.61 -4.90
N ALA A 54 1.02 -6.25 -3.74
CA ALA A 54 -0.06 -6.97 -3.08
C ALA A 54 -0.06 -6.65 -1.60
N ILE A 55 -1.26 -6.51 -1.04
CA ILE A 55 -1.45 -6.17 0.35
C ILE A 55 -2.58 -7.05 0.88
N ILE A 56 -2.41 -7.57 2.09
CA ILE A 56 -3.45 -8.33 2.76
C ILE A 56 -4.13 -7.41 3.76
N LEU A 57 -5.46 -7.40 3.74
CA LEU A 57 -6.26 -6.64 4.68
C LEU A 57 -7.05 -7.63 5.53
N TYR A 58 -7.15 -7.37 6.84
CA TYR A 58 -7.90 -8.26 7.69
C TYR A 58 -8.56 -7.46 8.82
N THR A 59 -9.72 -7.96 9.30
CA THR A 59 -10.46 -7.30 10.37
C THR A 59 -10.40 -8.03 11.69
N GLU A 60 -10.04 -9.33 11.66
CA GLU A 60 -9.99 -10.12 12.88
C GLU A 60 -8.56 -10.55 13.13
N SER A 61 -8.12 -10.37 14.35
CA SER A 61 -6.79 -10.77 14.72
C SER A 61 -6.64 -12.27 14.59
N ILE A 62 -5.63 -12.71 13.84
CA ILE A 62 -5.35 -14.13 13.72
C ILE A 62 -4.82 -14.72 15.02
N HIS A 63 -4.44 -13.88 15.97
CA HIS A 63 -3.89 -14.33 17.24
C HIS A 63 -4.84 -14.06 18.39
N GLY A 64 -6.07 -13.64 18.09
CA GLY A 64 -7.10 -13.50 19.11
C GLY A 64 -6.91 -12.35 20.07
N THR A 65 -6.13 -11.35 19.71
CA THR A 65 -5.94 -10.19 20.56
C THR A 65 -6.66 -9.00 19.96
N ASP A 66 -7.23 -8.18 20.80
CA ASP A 66 -7.83 -6.93 20.37
C ASP A 66 -6.71 -5.95 20.04
N GLN A 67 -6.69 -5.51 18.79
CA GLN A 67 -5.66 -4.59 18.35
C GLN A 67 -6.31 -3.44 17.60
N GLN A 68 -5.61 -2.33 17.60
CA GLN A 68 -5.99 -1.17 16.80
C GLN A 68 -4.99 -1.05 15.65
N PRO A 69 -5.41 -0.52 14.51
CA PRO A 69 -4.47 -0.28 13.44
C PRO A 69 -3.32 0.58 13.92
N ALA A 70 -2.11 0.09 13.71
CA ALA A 70 -0.91 0.79 14.15
C ALA A 70 0.27 0.34 13.29
N PHE A 71 1.02 1.30 12.83
CA PHE A 71 2.19 1.01 12.00
C PHE A 71 3.10 2.23 12.08
N THR A 72 4.27 2.05 12.68
CA THR A 72 5.13 3.20 12.95
C THR A 72 5.97 3.61 11.75
N GLY A 73 5.98 2.84 10.71
CA GLY A 73 6.73 3.18 9.51
C GLY A 73 5.82 3.54 8.36
N ALA A 74 6.31 3.32 7.17
CA ALA A 74 5.57 3.56 5.95
C ALA A 74 5.82 2.41 5.00
N ILE A 75 4.88 2.22 4.10
CA ILE A 75 5.00 1.20 3.07
C ILE A 75 5.40 1.91 1.80
N TYR A 76 6.58 1.59 1.28
CA TYR A 76 7.09 2.20 0.05
C TYR A 76 6.71 1.34 -1.14
N ILE A 77 6.15 1.98 -2.14
CA ILE A 77 5.73 1.35 -3.38
C ILE A 77 6.43 2.11 -4.51
N PHE A 78 6.94 1.38 -5.49
CA PHE A 78 7.79 1.98 -6.51
C PHE A 78 7.15 1.89 -7.89
N PRO A 79 6.28 2.84 -8.23
CA PRO A 79 5.74 2.88 -9.60
C PRO A 79 6.82 3.25 -10.59
N GLU A 80 6.61 2.87 -11.83
CA GLU A 80 7.58 3.20 -12.85
C GLU A 80 7.60 4.68 -13.19
N ARG A 81 6.46 5.35 -13.06
CA ARG A 81 6.36 6.77 -13.41
C ARG A 81 5.58 7.49 -12.33
N ILE A 82 6.33 8.10 -11.44
CA ILE A 82 5.75 8.70 -10.25
C ILE A 82 4.84 9.88 -10.59
N GLU A 83 5.21 10.70 -11.59
CA GLU A 83 4.40 11.85 -11.93
C GLU A 83 3.07 11.43 -12.53
N GLN A 84 3.08 10.34 -13.30
CA GLN A 84 1.86 9.83 -13.88
C GLN A 84 0.91 9.32 -12.80
N LEU A 85 1.45 8.61 -11.83
CA LEU A 85 0.62 8.12 -10.73
C LEU A 85 0.11 9.28 -9.88
N ALA A 86 0.95 10.27 -9.61
CA ALA A 86 0.51 11.43 -8.85
C ALA A 86 -0.64 12.13 -9.56
N ASN A 87 -0.56 12.28 -10.88
CA ASN A 87 -1.64 12.91 -11.62
C ASN A 87 -2.91 12.06 -11.58
N GLU A 88 -2.75 10.74 -11.63
CA GLU A 88 -3.89 9.83 -11.55
C GLU A 88 -4.63 9.98 -10.22
N LEU A 89 -3.89 10.15 -9.13
CA LEU A 89 -4.49 10.18 -7.80
C LEU A 89 -4.85 11.58 -7.31
N ARG A 90 -4.31 12.61 -7.98
CA ARG A 90 -4.59 13.97 -7.56
C ARG A 90 -6.08 14.25 -7.68
N GLY A 91 -6.66 14.78 -6.62
CA GLY A 91 -8.10 15.02 -6.59
C GLY A 91 -8.93 13.83 -6.16
N ARG A 92 -8.31 12.66 -6.05
CA ARG A 92 -9.04 11.47 -5.60
C ARG A 92 -8.70 11.13 -4.16
N VAL A 93 -7.54 11.54 -3.71
CA VAL A 93 -7.10 11.32 -2.33
C VAL A 93 -6.15 12.47 -1.98
N PRO A 94 -6.25 13.00 -0.76
CA PRO A 94 -5.30 14.04 -0.35
C PRO A 94 -3.91 13.46 -0.22
N PHE A 95 -2.91 14.24 -0.60
CA PHE A 95 -1.53 13.82 -0.42
C PHE A 95 -1.07 14.27 0.97
N ALA A 96 -0.44 13.34 1.69
CA ALA A 96 0.13 13.67 2.99
C ALA A 96 1.36 14.54 2.80
N TRP A 97 2.13 14.28 1.76
CA TRP A 97 3.21 15.17 1.34
C TRP A 97 3.56 14.86 -0.12
N GLY A 98 4.28 15.79 -0.72
CA GLY A 98 4.81 15.65 -2.07
C GLY A 98 3.79 15.93 -3.16
N PRO A 99 4.14 15.69 -4.40
CA PRO A 99 5.42 15.15 -4.87
C PRO A 99 6.59 16.07 -4.57
N GLU A 100 7.68 15.48 -4.12
CA GLU A 100 8.86 16.26 -3.76
C GLU A 100 10.10 15.38 -3.92
N ASP A 101 11.24 16.02 -4.06
CA ASP A 101 12.52 15.35 -4.10
C ASP A 101 13.07 15.25 -2.68
N THR A 102 13.56 14.08 -2.34
CA THR A 102 14.12 13.86 -1.00
C THR A 102 15.65 14.02 -1.06
N ASP A 103 16.24 14.21 0.12
CA ASP A 103 17.68 14.31 0.23
C ASP A 103 18.38 13.00 -0.09
N PHE A 104 17.64 11.89 -0.04
CA PHE A 104 18.24 10.56 -0.24
C PHE A 104 17.94 10.00 -1.62
N GLY A 105 17.61 10.86 -2.59
CA GLY A 105 17.58 10.46 -3.99
C GLY A 105 16.28 9.89 -4.48
N MET A 106 15.18 10.24 -3.86
CA MET A 106 13.86 9.79 -4.31
C MET A 106 13.02 10.97 -4.74
N ARG A 107 12.12 10.72 -5.66
CA ARG A 107 10.99 11.60 -5.92
C ARG A 107 9.77 10.90 -5.38
N GLU A 108 9.03 11.50 -4.46
CA GLU A 108 7.98 10.74 -3.79
C GLU A 108 6.79 11.61 -3.43
N PHE A 109 5.65 10.95 -3.26
CA PHE A 109 4.50 11.52 -2.59
C PHE A 109 3.88 10.44 -1.73
N ALA A 110 3.10 10.85 -0.74
CA ALA A 110 2.51 9.91 0.19
C ALA A 110 1.03 10.19 0.38
N ILE A 111 0.30 9.11 0.64
CA ILE A 111 -1.11 9.19 1.00
C ILE A 111 -1.34 8.38 2.25
N ARG A 112 -2.50 8.55 2.85
CA ARG A 112 -2.91 7.70 3.97
C ARG A 112 -4.15 6.94 3.58
N ASP A 113 -4.18 5.66 3.97
CA ASP A 113 -5.37 4.86 3.71
C ASP A 113 -6.40 5.15 4.81
N PRO A 114 -7.60 4.56 4.74
CA PRO A 114 -8.66 4.91 5.70
C PRO A 114 -8.31 4.65 7.15
N ASP A 115 -7.38 3.75 7.44
CA ASP A 115 -6.96 3.48 8.81
C ASP A 115 -5.69 4.23 9.19
N GLY A 116 -5.20 5.09 8.30
CA GLY A 116 -4.05 5.92 8.61
C GLY A 116 -2.72 5.32 8.23
N TYR A 117 -2.71 4.18 7.56
CA TYR A 117 -1.45 3.61 7.09
C TYR A 117 -0.87 4.50 6.00
N THR A 118 0.43 4.77 6.11
CA THR A 118 1.11 5.66 5.18
C THR A 118 1.66 4.86 4.01
N LEU A 119 1.20 5.20 2.82
CA LEU A 119 1.71 4.60 1.59
C LEU A 119 2.53 5.67 0.88
N VAL A 120 3.81 5.37 0.67
CA VAL A 120 4.70 6.30 -0.01
C VAL A 120 4.96 5.74 -1.39
N PHE A 121 4.65 6.51 -2.41
CA PHE A 121 4.97 6.15 -3.78
C PHE A 121 6.23 6.90 -4.15
N ALA A 122 7.22 6.17 -4.61
CA ALA A 122 8.54 6.76 -4.83
C ALA A 122 9.17 6.21 -6.10
N GLU A 123 9.93 7.06 -6.74
CA GLU A 123 10.73 6.68 -7.89
C GLU A 123 12.14 7.15 -7.59
N ARG A 124 13.12 6.27 -7.77
CA ARG A 124 14.49 6.68 -7.53
C ARG A 124 14.84 7.77 -8.52
N ALA A 125 15.39 8.85 -8.01
CA ALA A 125 15.86 9.90 -8.87
C ALA A 125 16.91 9.31 -9.80
N ARG A 126 16.89 9.77 -11.05
CA ARG A 126 17.87 9.30 -11.99
C ARG A 126 19.24 9.74 -11.51
N ILE A 127 20.09 8.79 -11.26
CA ILE A 127 21.41 9.10 -10.74
C ILE A 127 22.25 9.59 -11.88
N SER A 128 22.85 10.76 -11.70
CA SER A 128 23.77 11.28 -12.67
C SER A 128 25.05 10.46 -12.61
N GLU A 129 25.63 10.17 -13.77
CA GLU A 129 26.80 9.34 -13.83
C GLU A 129 28.00 9.94 -13.14
N LYS A 130 27.99 11.21 -12.87
CA LYS A 130 29.06 11.81 -12.13
C LYS A 130 28.95 11.66 -10.64
N GLN A 131 27.97 11.02 -10.22
CA GLN A 131 27.75 10.77 -8.79
C GLN A 131 28.70 9.71 -8.26
#